data_30ebae18c3d9bc1230a3f8bca9ef79f8
#
_entry.id   30ebae18c3d9bc1230a3f8bca9ef79f8
#
_cell.length_a   1.000
_cell.length_b   1.000
_cell.length_c   1.000
_cell.angle_alpha   90.00
_cell.angle_beta   90.00
_cell.angle_gamma   90.00
#
_symmetry.space_group_name_H-M   'P 1'
#
loop_
_entity.id
_entity.type
_entity.pdbx_description
1 polymer ?
#
loop_
_entity_poly.entity_id
_entity_poly.type
_entity_poly.pdbx_seq_one_letter_code
_entity_poly.pdbx_strand_id
1 'polypeptide(L)'
;LDGSKGATGVVSGTNLEFVGATQATKSSGATGYDVKLTQAARRSQVTGVVELTNDIIDRGEQITITQGSKTVNFYSIKEETVENNLNALDAAIKDAGLDIDLIRAVEKESDANSPQLISLRHRDFGSEHSFKVASSTPGLLSSRSNVYDTIANGLDVAGELNGEEATGKGQILLGNKGNENTEGLSIRYTGLALPGELPPPDVPPAMTPPIQMSEARLGNLGKVQAGTVTLSQNSLVFQIGSNAEQTTSLALRNMRTDSLGTGIDNDSGFQSLANIDVTNAVKAQDS
;
A
#
# COMPACT_ATOMS: atom_id res chain seq x y z
N LEU A 1 8.95 -32.69 -12.24
CA LEU A 1 8.44 -31.39 -12.71
C LEU A 1 7.05 -31.20 -12.11
N ASP A 2 6.99 -30.60 -10.92
CA ASP A 2 5.69 -30.39 -10.28
C ASP A 2 5.02 -29.09 -10.69
N GLY A 3 5.65 -28.25 -11.51
CA GLY A 3 5.11 -27.01 -12.05
C GLY A 3 4.65 -26.02 -10.98
N SER A 4 5.09 -26.19 -9.73
CA SER A 4 4.46 -25.58 -8.57
C SER A 4 4.58 -24.06 -8.50
N LYS A 5 5.51 -23.43 -9.22
CA LYS A 5 5.56 -21.95 -9.39
C LYS A 5 6.50 -21.62 -10.55
N GLY A 6 6.16 -20.64 -11.38
CA GLY A 6 7.01 -20.17 -12.48
C GLY A 6 8.35 -19.61 -11.98
N ALA A 7 8.35 -18.96 -10.84
CA ALA A 7 9.53 -18.51 -10.11
C ALA A 7 9.27 -18.65 -8.61
N THR A 8 10.31 -18.99 -7.86
CA THR A 8 10.27 -19.03 -6.40
C THR A 8 11.30 -18.06 -5.84
N GLY A 9 10.87 -17.14 -5.00
CA GLY A 9 11.73 -16.17 -4.33
C GLY A 9 11.71 -16.35 -2.82
N VAL A 10 12.90 -16.31 -2.21
CA VAL A 10 13.07 -16.26 -0.77
C VAL A 10 13.77 -14.96 -0.43
N VAL A 11 13.15 -14.15 0.41
CA VAL A 11 13.73 -12.88 0.86
C VAL A 11 14.42 -13.03 2.20
N SER A 12 15.52 -12.35 2.39
CA SER A 12 16.17 -12.14 3.67
C SER A 12 16.21 -10.63 3.94
N GLY A 13 15.62 -10.21 5.03
CA GLY A 13 15.50 -8.80 5.40
C GLY A 13 14.15 -8.52 6.05
N THR A 14 14.14 -7.52 6.92
CA THR A 14 12.91 -7.09 7.59
C THR A 14 12.06 -6.29 6.61
N ASN A 15 10.73 -6.50 6.64
CA ASN A 15 9.77 -5.79 5.80
C ASN A 15 9.90 -6.02 4.28
N LEU A 16 10.60 -7.07 3.84
CA LEU A 16 10.65 -7.47 2.44
C LEU A 16 9.74 -8.67 2.19
N GLU A 17 9.02 -8.63 1.07
CA GLU A 17 8.18 -9.72 0.59
C GLU A 17 8.44 -9.96 -0.90
N PHE A 18 8.61 -11.23 -1.29
CA PHE A 18 8.64 -11.59 -2.70
C PHE A 18 7.22 -11.59 -3.26
N VAL A 19 6.99 -10.78 -4.30
CA VAL A 19 5.68 -10.70 -4.96
C VAL A 19 5.63 -11.61 -6.18
N GLY A 20 6.70 -11.57 -7.00
CA GLY A 20 6.76 -12.38 -8.20
C GLY A 20 7.97 -12.05 -9.06
N ALA A 21 8.12 -12.82 -10.12
CA ALA A 21 9.10 -12.58 -11.16
C ALA A 21 8.57 -13.05 -12.51
N THR A 22 9.01 -12.39 -13.59
CA THR A 22 8.68 -12.80 -14.96
C THR A 22 9.69 -13.83 -15.47
N GLN A 23 9.47 -14.36 -16.67
CA GLN A 23 10.43 -15.25 -17.33
C GLN A 23 11.72 -14.54 -17.73
N ALA A 24 11.70 -13.22 -17.86
CA ALA A 24 12.87 -12.41 -18.18
C ALA A 24 13.83 -12.28 -16.98
N THR A 25 13.32 -12.47 -15.75
CA THR A 25 14.14 -12.43 -14.54
C THR A 25 15.03 -13.68 -14.50
N LYS A 26 16.33 -13.51 -14.38
CA LYS A 26 17.26 -14.63 -14.25
C LYS A 26 17.21 -15.23 -12.83
N SER A 27 17.61 -16.48 -12.68
CA SER A 27 17.86 -17.07 -11.36
C SER A 27 19.04 -16.35 -10.69
N SER A 28 18.90 -16.05 -9.41
CA SER A 28 20.01 -15.47 -8.63
C SER A 28 21.04 -16.52 -8.25
N GLY A 29 22.25 -16.10 -7.93
CA GLY A 29 23.21 -16.96 -7.26
C GLY A 29 22.79 -17.27 -5.81
N ALA A 30 23.59 -18.04 -5.10
CA ALA A 30 23.36 -18.42 -3.70
C ALA A 30 23.28 -17.21 -2.74
N THR A 31 23.96 -16.11 -3.07
CA THR A 31 23.92 -14.86 -2.29
C THR A 31 22.62 -14.08 -2.49
N GLY A 32 21.85 -14.41 -3.53
CA GLY A 32 20.65 -13.65 -3.90
C GLY A 32 20.97 -12.33 -4.62
N TYR A 33 19.92 -11.61 -4.97
CA TYR A 33 19.97 -10.25 -5.50
C TYR A 33 19.81 -9.25 -4.35
N ASP A 34 20.69 -8.24 -4.30
CA ASP A 34 20.61 -7.15 -3.34
C ASP A 34 19.37 -6.29 -3.57
N VAL A 35 18.68 -5.94 -2.51
CA VAL A 35 17.58 -4.96 -2.50
C VAL A 35 18.07 -3.73 -1.76
N LYS A 36 18.29 -2.63 -2.47
CA LYS A 36 18.72 -1.35 -1.91
C LYS A 36 17.65 -0.30 -2.14
N LEU A 37 17.25 0.38 -1.09
CA LEU A 37 16.20 1.39 -1.11
C LEU A 37 16.78 2.79 -0.93
N THR A 38 16.19 3.74 -1.62
CA THR A 38 16.45 5.18 -1.47
C THR A 38 15.26 5.89 -0.84
N GLN A 39 14.06 5.29 -0.91
CA GLN A 39 12.82 5.85 -0.38
C GLN A 39 11.85 4.73 0.01
N ALA A 40 11.25 4.86 1.20
CA ALA A 40 10.09 4.05 1.59
C ALA A 40 8.81 4.65 1.02
N ALA A 41 7.82 3.80 0.70
CA ALA A 41 6.52 4.25 0.26
C ALA A 41 5.81 5.03 1.37
N ARG A 42 5.05 6.08 0.98
CA ARG A 42 4.26 6.88 1.92
C ARG A 42 2.84 7.06 1.41
N ARG A 43 1.93 7.26 2.36
CA ARG A 43 0.54 7.60 2.09
C ARG A 43 0.37 9.12 2.02
N SER A 44 -0.59 9.58 1.24
CA SER A 44 -1.07 10.96 1.31
C SER A 44 -1.70 11.21 2.67
N GLN A 45 -1.30 12.24 3.38
CA GLN A 45 -1.78 12.54 4.73
C GLN A 45 -1.78 14.04 5.00
N VAL A 46 -2.79 14.50 5.74
CA VAL A 46 -2.84 15.83 6.35
C VAL A 46 -3.12 15.70 7.83
N THR A 47 -2.42 16.48 8.64
CA THR A 47 -2.65 16.57 10.09
C THR A 47 -2.98 18.00 10.45
N GLY A 48 -4.04 18.18 11.22
CA GLY A 48 -4.42 19.48 11.77
C GLY A 48 -3.34 20.02 12.74
N VAL A 49 -3.35 21.32 12.94
CA VAL A 49 -2.55 22.03 13.95
C VAL A 49 -3.44 22.66 15.01
N VAL A 50 -4.73 22.65 14.78
CA VAL A 50 -5.77 23.09 15.71
C VAL A 50 -6.53 21.86 16.16
N GLU A 51 -6.74 21.73 17.46
CA GLU A 51 -7.52 20.62 18.03
C GLU A 51 -9.02 20.85 17.82
N LEU A 52 -9.77 19.82 17.52
CA LEU A 52 -11.22 19.84 17.55
C LEU A 52 -11.68 19.92 19.01
N THR A 53 -12.42 20.97 19.33
CA THR A 53 -12.95 21.25 20.66
C THR A 53 -14.47 21.38 20.62
N ASN A 54 -15.14 21.32 21.78
CA ASN A 54 -16.59 21.56 21.88
C ASN A 54 -16.96 22.97 21.35
N ASP A 55 -16.13 23.98 21.62
CA ASP A 55 -16.39 25.34 21.11
C ASP A 55 -16.39 25.41 19.57
N ILE A 56 -15.56 24.62 18.90
CA ILE A 56 -15.52 24.53 17.44
C ILE A 56 -16.77 23.79 16.95
N ILE A 57 -17.13 22.68 17.60
CA ILE A 57 -18.32 21.88 17.30
C ILE A 57 -19.58 22.73 17.41
N ASP A 58 -19.77 23.45 18.51
CA ASP A 58 -20.97 24.26 18.79
C ASP A 58 -21.10 25.47 17.87
N ARG A 59 -20.00 25.97 17.34
CA ARG A 59 -20.02 27.00 16.27
C ARG A 59 -20.51 26.44 14.93
N GLY A 60 -20.54 25.12 14.76
CA GLY A 60 -20.97 24.47 13.53
C GLY A 60 -19.82 24.27 12.56
N GLU A 61 -18.85 23.44 12.93
CA GLU A 61 -17.74 23.08 12.06
C GLU A 61 -18.24 22.31 10.82
N GLN A 62 -17.75 22.69 9.67
CA GLN A 62 -17.98 21.97 8.42
C GLN A 62 -16.65 21.41 7.91
N ILE A 63 -16.63 20.10 7.62
CA ILE A 63 -15.49 19.43 7.00
C ILE A 63 -15.96 18.81 5.68
N THR A 64 -15.28 19.17 4.61
CA THR A 64 -15.53 18.59 3.29
C THR A 64 -14.29 17.83 2.81
N ILE A 65 -14.45 16.57 2.43
CA ILE A 65 -13.37 15.71 1.95
C ILE A 65 -13.76 15.21 0.56
N THR A 66 -12.85 15.35 -0.41
CA THR A 66 -13.08 14.90 -1.79
C THR A 66 -11.94 14.02 -2.27
N GLN A 67 -12.27 12.83 -2.78
CA GLN A 67 -11.35 11.88 -3.38
C GLN A 67 -11.92 11.42 -4.72
N GLY A 68 -11.28 11.79 -5.82
CA GLY A 68 -11.80 11.52 -7.15
C GLY A 68 -13.19 12.16 -7.36
N SER A 69 -14.20 11.33 -7.63
CA SER A 69 -15.59 11.76 -7.81
C SER A 69 -16.44 11.69 -6.52
N LYS A 70 -15.89 11.15 -5.43
CA LYS A 70 -16.59 10.99 -4.16
C LYS A 70 -16.35 12.19 -3.26
N THR A 71 -17.39 12.64 -2.56
CA THR A 71 -17.31 13.78 -1.62
C THR A 71 -18.13 13.50 -0.38
N VAL A 72 -17.54 13.84 0.77
CA VAL A 72 -18.21 13.89 2.07
C VAL A 72 -18.35 15.35 2.47
N ASN A 73 -19.55 15.73 2.89
CA ASN A 73 -19.80 17.00 3.57
C ASN A 73 -20.29 16.67 4.98
N PHE A 74 -19.44 16.86 5.94
CA PHE A 74 -19.73 16.64 7.35
C PHE A 74 -20.01 17.98 8.03
N TYR A 75 -21.05 18.03 8.85
CA TYR A 75 -21.37 19.13 9.73
C TYR A 75 -21.31 18.63 11.15
N SER A 76 -20.63 19.37 12.02
CA SER A 76 -20.57 19.00 13.44
C SER A 76 -21.96 19.00 14.06
N ILE A 77 -22.20 18.03 14.94
CA ILE A 77 -23.43 17.87 15.70
C ILE A 77 -23.27 18.66 16.99
N LYS A 78 -23.99 19.80 17.07
CA LYS A 78 -23.93 20.69 18.24
C LYS A 78 -24.38 19.98 19.51
N GLU A 79 -23.83 20.40 20.63
CA GLU A 79 -24.13 19.86 21.96
C GLU A 79 -23.71 18.37 22.13
N GLU A 80 -23.07 17.78 21.12
CA GLU A 80 -22.48 16.46 21.18
C GLU A 80 -21.00 16.51 21.53
N THR A 81 -20.49 15.41 22.08
CA THR A 81 -19.09 15.30 22.47
C THR A 81 -18.13 15.32 21.27
N VAL A 82 -16.88 15.66 21.50
CA VAL A 82 -15.79 15.56 20.50
C VAL A 82 -15.72 14.12 19.95
N GLU A 83 -15.80 13.12 20.83
CA GLU A 83 -15.74 11.71 20.43
C GLU A 83 -16.91 11.32 19.52
N ASN A 84 -18.16 11.71 19.84
CA ASN A 84 -19.33 11.42 19.01
C ASN A 84 -19.23 12.08 17.64
N ASN A 85 -18.75 13.32 17.57
CA ASN A 85 -18.52 14.02 16.30
C ASN A 85 -17.45 13.32 15.44
N LEU A 86 -16.36 12.87 16.04
CA LEU A 86 -15.32 12.12 15.32
C LEU A 86 -15.81 10.75 14.86
N ASN A 87 -16.63 10.06 15.66
CA ASN A 87 -17.26 8.80 15.24
C ASN A 87 -18.21 9.02 14.06
N ALA A 88 -18.98 10.10 14.08
CA ALA A 88 -19.89 10.46 12.99
C ALA A 88 -19.14 10.84 11.71
N LEU A 89 -18.01 11.57 11.82
CA LEU A 89 -17.15 11.89 10.69
C LEU A 89 -16.53 10.63 10.08
N ASP A 90 -16.00 9.72 10.93
CA ASP A 90 -15.42 8.45 10.48
C ASP A 90 -16.47 7.57 9.76
N ALA A 91 -17.69 7.50 10.32
CA ALA A 91 -18.80 6.81 9.68
C ALA A 91 -19.15 7.44 8.31
N ALA A 92 -19.23 8.76 8.22
CA ALA A 92 -19.53 9.45 6.97
C ALA A 92 -18.45 9.20 5.88
N ILE A 93 -17.18 9.14 6.27
CA ILE A 93 -16.06 8.81 5.36
C ILE A 93 -16.23 7.39 4.82
N LYS A 94 -16.55 6.43 5.69
CA LYS A 94 -16.77 5.02 5.33
C LYS A 94 -18.00 4.83 4.45
N ASP A 95 -19.10 5.45 4.80
CA ASP A 95 -20.38 5.36 4.06
C ASP A 95 -20.28 5.93 2.64
N ALA A 96 -19.48 6.98 2.47
CA ALA A 96 -19.18 7.54 1.16
C ALA A 96 -18.19 6.68 0.35
N GLY A 97 -17.61 5.66 0.95
CA GLY A 97 -16.64 4.76 0.33
C GLY A 97 -15.33 5.47 -0.03
N LEU A 98 -14.90 6.45 0.76
CA LEU A 98 -13.59 7.07 0.61
C LEU A 98 -12.50 6.12 1.17
N ASP A 99 -11.37 6.05 0.45
CA ASP A 99 -10.21 5.28 0.90
C ASP A 99 -9.32 6.11 1.84
N ILE A 100 -9.96 6.69 2.85
CA ILE A 100 -9.34 7.60 3.82
C ILE A 100 -9.65 7.11 5.22
N ASP A 101 -8.63 7.13 6.08
CA ASP A 101 -8.75 6.85 7.51
C ASP A 101 -8.68 8.16 8.30
N LEU A 102 -9.59 8.30 9.27
CA LEU A 102 -9.50 9.32 10.30
C LEU A 102 -8.63 8.81 11.45
N ILE A 103 -7.54 9.52 11.72
CA ILE A 103 -6.59 9.20 12.79
C ILE A 103 -6.71 10.26 13.87
N ARG A 104 -6.78 9.83 15.11
CA ARG A 104 -6.83 10.68 16.31
C ARG A 104 -5.48 10.69 17.00
N ALA A 105 -5.09 11.82 17.59
CA ALA A 105 -3.83 11.90 18.34
C ALA A 105 -3.83 10.93 19.53
N VAL A 106 -4.98 10.74 20.16
CA VAL A 106 -5.21 9.80 21.24
C VAL A 106 -6.40 8.92 20.85
N GLU A 107 -6.21 7.61 20.78
CA GLU A 107 -7.26 6.68 20.33
C GLU A 107 -8.41 6.56 21.33
N LYS A 108 -8.14 6.75 22.62
CA LYS A 108 -9.12 6.62 23.67
C LYS A 108 -8.81 7.54 24.85
N GLU A 109 -9.50 8.66 24.89
CA GLU A 109 -9.47 9.55 26.04
C GLU A 109 -10.42 9.06 27.14
N SER A 110 -10.05 9.37 28.39
CA SER A 110 -10.95 9.12 29.55
C SER A 110 -12.15 10.06 29.57
N ASP A 111 -12.08 11.19 28.87
CA ASP A 111 -13.14 12.18 28.73
C ASP A 111 -13.51 12.35 27.25
N ALA A 112 -14.75 12.04 26.90
CA ALA A 112 -15.30 12.15 25.55
C ALA A 112 -15.30 13.59 24.98
N ASN A 113 -15.10 14.59 25.82
CA ASN A 113 -14.98 16.01 25.44
C ASN A 113 -13.53 16.49 25.31
N SER A 114 -12.55 15.62 25.53
CA SER A 114 -11.15 16.04 25.39
C SER A 114 -10.87 16.57 23.98
N PRO A 115 -10.18 17.73 23.86
CA PRO A 115 -9.73 18.25 22.58
C PRO A 115 -8.88 17.24 21.81
N GLN A 116 -9.11 17.08 20.52
CA GLN A 116 -8.42 16.11 19.69
C GLN A 116 -7.76 16.73 18.47
N LEU A 117 -6.47 16.50 18.34
CA LEU A 117 -5.77 16.71 17.07
C LEU A 117 -6.11 15.55 16.14
N ILE A 118 -6.55 15.87 14.92
CA ILE A 118 -6.99 14.88 13.93
C ILE A 118 -6.11 14.89 12.68
N SER A 119 -6.02 13.73 12.06
CA SER A 119 -5.33 13.55 10.79
C SER A 119 -6.22 12.74 9.84
N LEU A 120 -6.15 13.06 8.56
CA LEU A 120 -6.74 12.26 7.48
C LEU A 120 -5.61 11.65 6.66
N ARG A 121 -5.69 10.34 6.43
CA ARG A 121 -4.67 9.59 5.71
C ARG A 121 -5.31 8.66 4.67
N HIS A 122 -4.80 8.71 3.44
CA HIS A 122 -5.19 7.76 2.42
C HIS A 122 -4.81 6.33 2.84
N ARG A 123 -5.64 5.32 2.51
CA ARG A 123 -5.35 3.92 2.86
C ARG A 123 -4.23 3.33 2.04
N ASP A 124 -4.15 3.71 0.76
CA ASP A 124 -3.15 3.20 -0.15
C ASP A 124 -1.88 4.05 -0.15
N PHE A 125 -0.76 3.39 -0.40
CA PHE A 125 0.55 4.01 -0.57
C PHE A 125 0.77 4.41 -2.02
N GLY A 126 1.58 5.43 -2.23
CA GLY A 126 2.11 5.77 -3.54
C GLY A 126 1.65 7.10 -4.10
N SER A 127 2.33 7.51 -5.16
CA SER A 127 2.18 8.82 -5.79
C SER A 127 0.88 9.01 -6.57
N GLU A 128 0.15 7.93 -6.84
CA GLU A 128 -1.15 8.01 -7.52
C GLU A 128 -2.30 8.44 -6.59
N HIS A 129 -2.06 8.51 -5.28
CA HIS A 129 -3.10 8.70 -4.27
C HIS A 129 -3.00 10.07 -3.61
N SER A 130 -4.09 10.84 -3.69
CA SER A 130 -4.27 12.12 -3.01
C SER A 130 -5.74 12.41 -2.78
N PHE A 131 -6.04 13.46 -2.02
CA PHE A 131 -7.38 13.93 -1.76
C PHE A 131 -7.38 15.44 -1.50
N LYS A 132 -8.56 16.03 -1.42
CA LYS A 132 -8.76 17.44 -1.07
C LYS A 132 -9.57 17.52 0.20
N VAL A 133 -9.28 18.52 1.01
CA VAL A 133 -10.01 18.78 2.24
C VAL A 133 -10.26 20.27 2.43
N ALA A 134 -11.40 20.62 2.98
CA ALA A 134 -11.72 21.96 3.46
C ALA A 134 -12.34 21.85 4.85
N SER A 135 -12.03 22.80 5.73
CA SER A 135 -12.63 22.94 7.07
C SER A 135 -13.05 24.37 7.31
N SER A 136 -14.09 24.59 8.12
CA SER A 136 -14.53 25.95 8.49
C SER A 136 -13.52 26.63 9.38
N THR A 137 -12.89 25.87 10.28
CA THR A 137 -11.84 26.36 11.16
C THR A 137 -10.48 26.21 10.48
N PRO A 138 -9.76 27.32 10.18
CA PRO A 138 -8.42 27.26 9.64
C PRO A 138 -7.46 26.52 10.58
N GLY A 139 -6.67 25.62 10.02
CA GLY A 139 -5.73 24.80 10.77
C GLY A 139 -6.31 23.52 11.36
N LEU A 140 -7.62 23.31 11.32
CA LEU A 140 -8.21 22.03 11.73
C LEU A 140 -7.83 20.93 10.74
N LEU A 141 -8.08 21.11 9.45
CA LEU A 141 -7.67 20.23 8.36
C LEU A 141 -7.27 21.00 7.08
N SER A 142 -7.73 22.23 6.91
CA SER A 142 -7.32 23.10 5.80
C SER A 142 -6.67 24.39 6.31
N SER A 143 -5.84 25.00 5.49
CA SER A 143 -5.09 26.22 5.85
C SER A 143 -5.98 27.47 5.94
N ARG A 144 -7.09 27.47 5.22
CA ARG A 144 -8.04 28.58 5.16
C ARG A 144 -9.47 28.09 5.32
N SER A 145 -10.30 28.94 5.96
CA SER A 145 -11.72 28.65 6.18
C SER A 145 -12.46 28.37 4.87
N ASN A 146 -13.08 27.18 4.78
CA ASN A 146 -13.92 26.75 3.66
C ASN A 146 -13.22 26.77 2.29
N VAL A 147 -11.88 26.70 2.27
CA VAL A 147 -11.09 26.61 1.03
C VAL A 147 -10.44 25.25 0.96
N TYR A 148 -10.61 24.60 -0.19
CA TYR A 148 -9.96 23.30 -0.43
C TYR A 148 -8.45 23.43 -0.48
N ASP A 149 -7.79 22.63 0.34
CA ASP A 149 -6.39 22.30 0.19
C ASP A 149 -6.27 20.96 -0.53
N THR A 150 -5.43 20.89 -1.56
CA THR A 150 -5.06 19.64 -2.20
C THR A 150 -3.90 19.05 -1.40
N ILE A 151 -4.12 17.86 -0.85
CA ILE A 151 -3.11 17.20 -0.05
C ILE A 151 -2.05 16.59 -0.96
N ALA A 152 -0.78 16.69 -0.56
CA ALA A 152 0.32 16.14 -1.33
C ALA A 152 0.10 14.64 -1.57
N ASN A 153 0.47 14.19 -2.76
CA ASN A 153 0.42 12.78 -3.11
C ASN A 153 1.28 11.96 -2.14
N GLY A 154 0.94 10.69 -1.97
CA GLY A 154 1.84 9.74 -1.34
C GLY A 154 3.15 9.58 -2.13
N LEU A 155 4.06 8.75 -1.64
CA LEU A 155 5.32 8.44 -2.31
C LEU A 155 5.38 6.95 -2.62
N ASP A 156 5.93 6.62 -3.79
CA ASP A 156 6.25 5.25 -4.15
C ASP A 156 7.57 4.82 -3.50
N VAL A 157 7.73 3.53 -3.26
CA VAL A 157 9.04 2.98 -2.90
C VAL A 157 10.04 3.25 -4.04
N ALA A 158 11.27 3.56 -3.72
CA ALA A 158 12.32 3.74 -4.73
C ALA A 158 13.62 3.03 -4.32
N GLY A 159 14.34 2.52 -5.31
CA GLY A 159 15.57 1.79 -5.06
C GLY A 159 16.10 1.05 -6.27
N GLU A 160 16.95 0.08 -6.00
CA GLU A 160 17.62 -0.79 -6.98
C GLU A 160 17.50 -2.25 -6.58
N LEU A 161 17.46 -3.12 -7.58
CA LEU A 161 17.54 -4.56 -7.45
C LEU A 161 18.84 -5.04 -8.08
N ASN A 162 19.73 -5.62 -7.28
CA ASN A 162 21.05 -6.10 -7.73
C ASN A 162 21.90 -5.01 -8.44
N GLY A 163 21.77 -3.74 -8.02
CA GLY A 163 22.43 -2.61 -8.65
C GLY A 163 21.80 -2.12 -9.96
N GLU A 164 20.69 -2.73 -10.40
CA GLU A 164 19.93 -2.33 -11.58
C GLU A 164 18.74 -1.45 -11.15
N GLU A 165 18.38 -0.47 -11.95
CA GLU A 165 17.30 0.46 -11.66
C GLU A 165 15.96 -0.27 -11.58
N ALA A 166 15.14 0.16 -10.64
CA ALA A 166 13.78 -0.36 -10.44
C ALA A 166 12.77 0.77 -10.29
N THR A 167 11.57 0.53 -10.76
CA THR A 167 10.45 1.48 -10.66
C THR A 167 9.53 1.09 -9.52
N GLY A 168 9.22 2.05 -8.64
CA GLY A 168 8.27 1.87 -7.56
C GLY A 168 6.84 2.15 -8.00
N LYS A 169 5.90 1.37 -7.43
CA LYS A 169 4.48 1.65 -7.44
C LYS A 169 3.89 1.29 -6.08
N GLY A 170 3.47 2.29 -5.32
CA GLY A 170 3.14 2.10 -3.90
C GLY A 170 4.31 1.46 -3.17
N GLN A 171 4.10 0.32 -2.54
CA GLN A 171 5.11 -0.44 -1.81
C GLN A 171 5.85 -1.48 -2.67
N ILE A 172 5.53 -1.59 -3.97
CA ILE A 172 6.12 -2.58 -4.87
C ILE A 172 7.24 -1.94 -5.69
N LEU A 173 8.42 -2.53 -5.60
CA LEU A 173 9.59 -2.22 -6.42
C LEU A 173 9.69 -3.25 -7.55
N LEU A 174 9.69 -2.79 -8.80
CA LEU A 174 9.69 -3.61 -10.01
C LEU A 174 10.97 -3.38 -10.79
N GLY A 175 11.71 -4.43 -11.07
CA GLY A 175 12.88 -4.39 -11.97
C GLY A 175 12.47 -3.98 -13.39
N ASN A 176 13.13 -2.95 -13.90
CA ASN A 176 12.78 -2.31 -15.17
C ASN A 176 12.99 -3.25 -16.36
N LYS A 177 12.22 -2.98 -17.42
CA LYS A 177 12.44 -3.64 -18.71
C LYS A 177 13.83 -3.30 -19.25
N GLY A 178 14.56 -4.32 -19.68
CA GLY A 178 15.94 -4.19 -20.17
C GLY A 178 17.01 -4.39 -19.10
N ASN A 179 16.62 -4.60 -17.84
CA ASN A 179 17.57 -5.04 -16.82
C ASN A 179 18.13 -6.42 -17.19
N GLU A 180 19.41 -6.62 -17.00
CA GLU A 180 20.06 -7.87 -17.38
C GLU A 180 19.61 -9.05 -16.54
N ASN A 181 19.41 -8.84 -15.23
CA ASN A 181 19.17 -9.91 -14.26
C ASN A 181 17.78 -9.82 -13.61
N THR A 182 17.28 -8.60 -13.38
CA THR A 182 16.13 -8.34 -12.53
C THR A 182 14.89 -7.86 -13.29
N GLU A 183 14.88 -7.93 -14.64
CA GLU A 183 13.70 -7.54 -15.42
C GLU A 183 12.45 -8.29 -14.96
N GLY A 184 11.44 -7.53 -14.49
CA GLY A 184 10.16 -8.07 -14.03
C GLY A 184 10.19 -8.73 -12.65
N LEU A 185 11.31 -8.63 -11.91
CA LEU A 185 11.35 -8.99 -10.49
C LEU A 185 10.54 -7.99 -9.66
N SER A 186 9.60 -8.46 -8.88
CA SER A 186 8.71 -7.64 -8.06
C SER A 186 8.91 -7.96 -6.58
N ILE A 187 9.30 -6.95 -5.81
CA ILE A 187 9.52 -7.03 -4.36
C ILE A 187 8.63 -5.99 -3.69
N ARG A 188 7.94 -6.36 -2.61
CA ARG A 188 7.22 -5.42 -1.76
C ARG A 188 8.08 -5.06 -0.56
N TYR A 189 8.15 -3.77 -0.26
CA TYR A 189 8.70 -3.27 0.99
C TYR A 189 7.58 -2.69 1.85
N THR A 190 7.33 -3.31 3.00
CA THR A 190 6.23 -2.94 3.91
C THR A 190 6.65 -1.96 5.01
N GLY A 191 7.95 -1.64 5.09
CA GLY A 191 8.46 -0.69 6.08
C GLY A 191 7.96 0.73 5.82
N LEU A 192 7.62 1.44 6.90
CA LEU A 192 7.17 2.84 6.84
C LEU A 192 8.33 3.85 6.78
N ALA A 193 9.56 3.37 7.01
CA ALA A 193 10.81 4.13 6.92
C ALA A 193 11.89 3.22 6.33
N LEU A 194 13.00 3.79 5.90
CA LEU A 194 14.16 3.00 5.47
C LEU A 194 14.76 2.21 6.64
N PRO A 195 15.44 1.08 6.39
CA PRO A 195 16.13 0.35 7.44
C PRO A 195 17.08 1.25 8.24
N GLY A 196 16.92 1.24 9.57
CA GLY A 196 17.69 2.10 10.47
C GLY A 196 17.11 3.49 10.73
N GLU A 197 16.05 3.88 10.05
CA GLU A 197 15.30 5.10 10.34
C GLU A 197 14.09 4.81 11.25
N LEU A 198 13.70 5.82 12.01
CA LEU A 198 12.44 5.78 12.75
C LEU A 198 11.27 6.02 11.81
N PRO A 199 10.19 5.22 11.88
CA PRO A 199 8.98 5.50 11.11
C PRO A 199 8.41 6.86 11.51
N PRO A 200 7.79 7.60 10.56
CA PRO A 200 7.10 8.83 10.89
C PRO A 200 5.96 8.52 11.87
N PRO A 201 5.72 9.37 12.87
CA PRO A 201 4.59 9.19 13.79
C PRO A 201 3.27 9.24 13.01
N ASP A 202 2.28 8.47 13.44
CA ASP A 202 0.95 8.44 12.81
C ASP A 202 0.28 9.81 12.84
N VAL A 203 0.43 10.52 13.95
CA VAL A 203 0.07 11.93 14.08
C VAL A 203 1.35 12.71 14.37
N PRO A 204 1.90 13.46 13.39
CA PRO A 204 3.06 14.30 13.64
C PRO A 204 2.77 15.32 14.76
N PRO A 205 3.75 15.69 15.58
CA PRO A 205 3.57 16.74 16.56
C PRO A 205 3.08 18.01 15.86
N ALA A 206 2.16 18.73 16.50
CA ALA A 206 1.58 19.97 15.97
C ALA A 206 2.69 20.96 15.57
N MET A 207 2.76 21.26 14.29
CA MET A 207 3.69 22.24 13.74
C MET A 207 2.90 23.22 12.88
N THR A 208 3.15 24.49 13.03
CA THR A 208 2.50 25.56 12.24
C THR A 208 3.40 25.96 11.06
N PRO A 209 2.90 26.00 9.81
CA PRO A 209 1.54 25.68 9.33
C PRO A 209 1.27 24.16 9.21
N PRO A 210 0.02 23.75 8.85
CA PRO A 210 -0.30 22.35 8.62
C PRO A 210 0.77 21.74 7.72
N ILE A 211 1.46 20.70 8.23
CA ILE A 211 2.55 20.11 7.46
C ILE A 211 1.90 19.18 6.44
N GLN A 212 1.85 19.62 5.21
CA GLN A 212 2.01 18.70 4.11
C GLN A 212 3.40 18.09 4.32
N MET A 213 3.49 16.80 4.53
CA MET A 213 4.79 16.10 4.64
C MET A 213 5.52 16.34 3.32
N SER A 214 6.27 17.43 3.24
CA SER A 214 7.00 17.81 2.05
C SER A 214 8.20 16.89 1.87
N GLU A 215 8.56 16.68 0.61
CA GLU A 215 9.76 15.97 0.13
C GLU A 215 11.07 16.43 0.82
N ALA A 216 11.07 17.57 1.49
CA ALA A 216 12.24 18.23 2.06
C ALA A 216 12.91 17.52 3.26
N ARG A 217 12.35 16.41 3.76
CA ARG A 217 13.02 15.55 4.77
C ARG A 217 13.71 14.31 4.18
N LEU A 218 13.64 14.14 2.88
CA LEU A 218 14.47 13.18 2.14
C LEU A 218 15.86 13.81 1.95
N GLY A 219 16.55 14.07 3.06
CA GLY A 219 17.99 14.31 3.00
C GLY A 219 18.62 13.11 2.32
N ASN A 220 19.58 13.36 1.41
CA ASN A 220 20.45 12.42 0.71
C ASN A 220 20.95 11.25 1.59
N LEU A 221 20.04 10.41 2.07
CA LEU A 221 20.38 9.13 2.63
C LEU A 221 20.73 8.25 1.43
N GLY A 222 21.97 7.87 1.37
CA GLY A 222 22.46 6.97 0.32
C GLY A 222 21.62 5.70 0.28
N LYS A 223 21.76 4.91 -0.77
CA LYS A 223 21.09 3.63 -0.92
C LYS A 223 21.29 2.75 0.33
N VAL A 224 20.20 2.37 0.98
CA VAL A 224 20.23 1.56 2.19
C VAL A 224 19.91 0.11 1.82
N GLN A 225 20.75 -0.82 2.28
CA GLN A 225 20.50 -2.25 2.09
C GLN A 225 19.26 -2.66 2.91
N ALA A 226 18.21 -3.09 2.23
CA ALA A 226 16.99 -3.61 2.87
C ALA A 226 17.05 -5.13 3.07
N GLY A 227 17.82 -5.84 2.25
CA GLY A 227 17.97 -7.28 2.31
C GLY A 227 18.41 -7.86 0.97
N THR A 228 18.17 -9.16 0.81
CA THR A 228 18.43 -9.88 -0.43
C THR A 228 17.22 -10.72 -0.85
N VAL A 229 17.13 -11.06 -2.12
CA VAL A 229 16.15 -12.02 -2.64
C VAL A 229 16.87 -13.11 -3.41
N THR A 230 16.75 -14.34 -2.94
CA THR A 230 17.22 -15.53 -3.67
C THR A 230 16.11 -16.01 -4.58
N LEU A 231 16.37 -16.05 -5.88
CA LEU A 231 15.39 -16.39 -6.90
C LEU A 231 15.79 -17.66 -7.64
N SER A 232 14.87 -18.60 -7.73
CA SER A 232 14.97 -19.78 -8.60
C SER A 232 13.89 -19.70 -9.67
N GLN A 233 14.30 -19.72 -10.94
CA GLN A 233 13.39 -19.88 -12.08
C GLN A 233 13.15 -21.35 -12.33
N ASN A 234 11.90 -21.78 -12.31
CA ASN A 234 11.48 -23.15 -12.57
C ASN A 234 11.00 -23.31 -14.03
N SER A 235 11.51 -22.48 -14.95
CA SER A 235 11.20 -22.57 -16.36
C SER A 235 12.07 -23.63 -17.06
N LEU A 236 11.47 -24.38 -17.98
CA LEU A 236 12.22 -25.24 -18.89
C LEU A 236 12.81 -24.38 -19.99
N VAL A 237 14.12 -24.45 -20.18
CA VAL A 237 14.82 -23.76 -21.27
C VAL A 237 15.07 -24.79 -22.38
N PHE A 238 14.57 -24.50 -23.57
CA PHE A 238 14.78 -25.33 -24.76
C PHE A 238 15.66 -24.57 -25.75
N GLN A 239 16.68 -25.23 -26.26
CA GLN A 239 17.44 -24.72 -27.40
C GLN A 239 16.63 -24.99 -28.67
N ILE A 240 16.29 -23.93 -29.41
CA ILE A 240 15.48 -24.01 -30.64
C ILE A 240 16.27 -23.77 -31.91
N GLY A 241 17.57 -23.51 -31.79
CA GLY A 241 18.46 -23.28 -32.92
C GLY A 241 19.82 -23.95 -32.76
N SER A 242 20.61 -23.92 -33.84
CA SER A 242 21.96 -24.52 -33.91
C SER A 242 23.04 -23.70 -33.20
N ASN A 243 22.78 -22.46 -32.85
CA ASN A 243 23.73 -21.58 -32.18
C ASN A 243 23.46 -21.56 -30.66
N ALA A 244 24.54 -21.46 -29.88
CA ALA A 244 24.46 -21.16 -28.45
C ALA A 244 23.70 -19.84 -28.27
N GLU A 245 22.77 -19.74 -27.35
CA GLU A 245 21.86 -18.60 -27.05
C GLU A 245 20.55 -18.56 -27.85
N GLN A 246 20.32 -19.41 -28.84
CA GLN A 246 18.99 -19.58 -29.44
C GLN A 246 18.12 -20.47 -28.58
N THR A 247 17.69 -19.92 -27.43
CA THR A 247 16.87 -20.62 -26.45
C THR A 247 15.50 -20.00 -26.32
N THR A 248 14.49 -20.82 -26.03
CA THR A 248 13.17 -20.36 -25.55
C THR A 248 12.93 -20.97 -24.18
N SER A 249 12.32 -20.18 -23.31
CA SER A 249 11.91 -20.65 -22.00
C SER A 249 10.39 -20.88 -21.95
N LEU A 250 9.98 -22.00 -21.39
CA LEU A 250 8.59 -22.33 -21.15
C LEU A 250 8.35 -22.43 -19.64
N ALA A 251 7.61 -21.47 -19.08
CA ALA A 251 7.10 -21.60 -17.72
C ALA A 251 5.83 -22.45 -17.76
N LEU A 252 5.88 -23.60 -17.16
CA LEU A 252 4.70 -24.41 -16.91
C LEU A 252 3.99 -23.86 -15.67
N ARG A 253 2.72 -23.47 -15.82
CA ARG A 253 1.87 -23.21 -14.64
C ARG A 253 1.72 -24.50 -13.84
N ASN A 254 1.56 -24.36 -12.53
CA ASN A 254 1.21 -25.47 -11.68
C ASN A 254 -0.11 -26.10 -12.18
N MET A 255 0.00 -27.32 -12.72
CA MET A 255 -1.13 -28.07 -13.26
C MET A 255 -1.64 -29.14 -12.28
N ARG A 256 -1.23 -29.05 -11.01
CA ARG A 256 -1.75 -29.95 -9.96
C ARG A 256 -3.21 -29.62 -9.67
N THR A 257 -3.97 -30.65 -9.38
CA THR A 257 -5.40 -30.53 -9.10
C THR A 257 -5.72 -29.63 -7.88
N ASP A 258 -4.81 -29.54 -6.93
CA ASP A 258 -4.91 -28.67 -5.75
C ASP A 258 -4.69 -27.17 -6.07
N SER A 259 -4.11 -26.87 -7.23
CA SER A 259 -3.83 -25.50 -7.69
C SER A 259 -4.73 -25.03 -8.84
N LEU A 260 -5.46 -25.95 -9.45
CA LEU A 260 -6.41 -25.66 -10.52
C LEU A 260 -7.80 -25.41 -9.93
N GLY A 261 -8.53 -24.47 -10.51
CA GLY A 261 -9.90 -24.13 -10.08
C GLY A 261 -9.97 -23.41 -8.73
N THR A 262 -8.86 -22.79 -8.27
CA THR A 262 -8.86 -21.97 -7.05
C THR A 262 -9.51 -20.61 -7.30
N GLY A 263 -10.31 -20.12 -6.33
CA GLY A 263 -10.96 -18.81 -6.41
C GLY A 263 -12.20 -18.78 -7.32
N ILE A 264 -12.80 -19.91 -7.65
CA ILE A 264 -14.06 -20.00 -8.37
C ILE A 264 -15.19 -20.02 -7.33
N ASP A 265 -16.15 -19.10 -7.46
CA ASP A 265 -17.37 -19.11 -6.65
C ASP A 265 -18.21 -20.32 -7.02
N ASN A 266 -18.57 -21.14 -6.03
CA ASN A 266 -19.36 -22.34 -6.19
C ASN A 266 -20.19 -22.63 -4.93
N ASP A 267 -21.37 -23.21 -5.10
CA ASP A 267 -22.29 -23.54 -4.00
C ASP A 267 -21.89 -24.83 -3.26
N SER A 268 -21.05 -25.65 -3.87
CA SER A 268 -20.60 -26.92 -3.29
C SER A 268 -19.42 -26.79 -2.33
N GLY A 269 -18.81 -25.60 -2.25
CA GLY A 269 -17.71 -25.26 -1.33
C GLY A 269 -16.38 -25.93 -1.68
N PHE A 270 -16.15 -26.37 -2.92
CA PHE A 270 -14.84 -26.87 -3.33
C PHE A 270 -13.85 -25.69 -3.53
N GLN A 271 -12.61 -25.90 -3.14
CA GLN A 271 -11.57 -24.88 -3.19
C GLN A 271 -10.59 -25.06 -4.35
N SER A 272 -10.60 -26.23 -4.95
CA SER A 272 -9.75 -26.60 -6.09
C SER A 272 -10.29 -27.84 -6.78
N LEU A 273 -9.74 -28.15 -7.96
CA LEU A 273 -10.07 -29.36 -8.72
C LEU A 273 -9.86 -30.65 -7.91
N ALA A 274 -8.96 -30.64 -6.93
CA ALA A 274 -8.70 -31.79 -6.05
C ALA A 274 -9.87 -32.11 -5.10
N ASN A 275 -10.74 -31.14 -4.84
CA ASN A 275 -11.86 -31.24 -3.91
C ASN A 275 -13.20 -31.49 -4.61
N ILE A 276 -13.23 -31.59 -5.93
CA ILE A 276 -14.44 -31.89 -6.68
C ILE A 276 -14.98 -33.26 -6.30
N ASP A 277 -16.24 -33.30 -5.94
CA ASP A 277 -16.97 -34.53 -5.54
C ASP A 277 -18.11 -34.79 -6.53
N VAL A 278 -17.89 -35.72 -7.44
CA VAL A 278 -18.86 -36.15 -8.46
C VAL A 278 -19.72 -37.33 -8.00
N THR A 279 -19.57 -37.77 -6.76
CA THR A 279 -20.36 -38.92 -6.23
C THR A 279 -21.78 -38.49 -5.80
N ASN A 280 -22.00 -37.20 -5.64
CA ASN A 280 -23.30 -36.65 -5.30
C ASN A 280 -23.83 -35.78 -6.48
N ALA A 281 -25.05 -36.05 -6.95
CA ALA A 281 -25.63 -35.39 -8.11
C ALA A 281 -25.74 -33.86 -7.96
N VAL A 282 -25.99 -33.35 -6.75
CA VAL A 282 -26.08 -31.89 -6.50
C VAL A 282 -24.69 -31.25 -6.61
N LYS A 283 -23.67 -31.85 -6.02
CA LYS A 283 -22.29 -31.36 -6.09
C LYS A 283 -21.68 -31.50 -7.49
N ALA A 284 -22.07 -32.55 -8.21
CA ALA A 284 -21.60 -32.78 -9.58
C ALA A 284 -22.14 -31.77 -10.59
N GLN A 285 -23.28 -31.11 -10.33
CA GLN A 285 -23.82 -30.05 -11.19
C GLN A 285 -23.08 -28.71 -11.05
N ASP A 286 -22.43 -28.51 -9.92
CA ASP A 286 -21.70 -27.29 -9.59
C ASP A 286 -20.17 -27.43 -9.87
N SER A 287 -19.74 -28.61 -10.24
CA SER A 287 -18.34 -28.95 -10.57
C SER A 287 -18.09 -28.82 -12.07
#